data_e2929aa20e8d2aea3e0f83c8878f2bd9
#
_entry.id   e2929aa20e8d2aea3e0f83c8878f2bd9
#
_cell.length_a   1.000
_cell.length_b   1.000
_cell.length_c   1.000
_cell.angle_alpha   90.00
_cell.angle_beta   90.00
_cell.angle_gamma   90.00
#
_symmetry.space_group_name_H-M   'P 1'
#
loop_
_entity.id
_entity.type
_entity.pdbx_description
1 polymer ?
#
loop_
_entity_poly.entity_id
_entity_poly.type
_entity_poly.pdbx_seq_one_letter_code
_entity_poly.pdbx_strand_id
1 'polypeptide(L)'
;MHKGIVAAALLLSTSTFALAQQDRATDITAAQVQQVLKAPSKIVDHTLKVVDLGNYQLSVAVIKRGPTRAPGAAAPARAPDPKAVKCGLTAMPAGAKEASDGGIIHDSTDETYIVISGSGTLITGGQILNGTRSAPDSEVTKVLNGPSCSGKIVGNFVARKVTVGDISVIPAGVAHGWSDITTEVTYLSVRPDPKKVLEHGYVNPAIK
;
A
#
# COMPACT_ATOMS: atom_id res chain seq x y z
N MET A 1 33.74 47.34 49.49
CA MET A 1 32.44 46.94 48.88
C MET A 1 32.74 46.01 47.74
N HIS A 2 32.69 44.69 47.97
CA HIS A 2 32.93 43.68 46.93
C HIS A 2 31.53 43.13 46.44
N LYS A 3 31.25 43.34 45.17
CA LYS A 3 30.05 42.79 44.55
C LYS A 3 30.39 41.41 43.98
N GLY A 4 29.87 40.37 44.62
CA GLY A 4 29.96 39.00 44.09
C GLY A 4 28.96 38.79 42.94
N ILE A 5 29.47 38.30 41.81
CA ILE A 5 28.65 37.87 40.64
C ILE A 5 28.37 36.39 40.84
N VAL A 6 27.08 36.04 41.02
CA VAL A 6 26.64 34.65 41.04
C VAL A 6 26.30 34.26 39.59
N ALA A 7 27.10 33.36 39.01
CA ALA A 7 26.83 32.78 37.72
C ALA A 7 25.89 31.57 37.90
N ALA A 8 24.68 31.68 37.40
CA ALA A 8 23.73 30.55 37.34
C ALA A 8 24.07 29.68 36.10
N ALA A 9 24.56 28.48 36.36
CA ALA A 9 24.74 27.48 35.29
C ALA A 9 23.40 26.83 34.95
N LEU A 10 22.92 27.09 33.73
CA LEU A 10 21.72 26.43 33.16
C LEU A 10 22.14 25.03 32.67
N LEU A 11 21.79 23.99 33.41
CA LEU A 11 21.92 22.60 32.95
C LEU A 11 20.80 22.29 31.92
N LEU A 12 21.14 22.33 30.64
CA LEU A 12 20.26 21.76 29.58
C LEU A 12 20.34 20.23 29.71
N SER A 13 19.28 19.63 30.24
CA SER A 13 19.07 18.19 30.15
C SER A 13 18.60 17.85 28.73
N THR A 14 19.48 17.35 27.89
CA THR A 14 19.12 16.72 26.60
C THR A 14 18.51 15.36 26.91
N SER A 15 17.18 15.29 26.88
CA SER A 15 16.45 14.02 26.91
C SER A 15 16.68 13.33 25.57
N THR A 16 17.64 12.40 25.53
CA THR A 16 17.74 11.44 24.43
C THR A 16 16.55 10.50 24.51
N PHE A 17 15.54 10.69 23.66
CA PHE A 17 14.55 9.67 23.41
C PHE A 17 15.26 8.48 22.74
N ALA A 18 15.66 7.49 23.53
CA ALA A 18 16.05 6.19 23.02
C ALA A 18 14.78 5.61 22.36
N LEU A 19 14.77 5.52 21.03
CA LEU A 19 13.80 4.72 20.31
C LEU A 19 13.95 3.31 20.90
N ALA A 20 12.89 2.82 21.55
CA ALA A 20 12.86 1.47 22.07
C ALA A 20 12.98 0.52 20.88
N GLN A 21 14.18 0.00 20.65
CA GLN A 21 14.40 -1.04 19.67
C GLN A 21 13.60 -2.26 20.13
N GLN A 22 12.77 -2.83 19.25
CA GLN A 22 12.07 -4.07 19.57
C GLN A 22 13.11 -5.17 19.84
N ASP A 23 13.07 -5.75 21.00
CA ASP A 23 13.95 -6.85 21.44
C ASP A 23 13.40 -8.24 21.01
N ARG A 24 12.25 -8.28 20.36
CA ARG A 24 11.55 -9.50 19.93
C ARG A 24 10.99 -9.35 18.51
N ALA A 25 10.91 -10.49 17.81
CA ALA A 25 10.21 -10.56 16.53
C ALA A 25 8.70 -10.29 16.71
N THR A 26 8.10 -9.65 15.72
CA THR A 26 6.65 -9.55 15.60
C THR A 26 6.16 -10.67 14.68
N ASP A 27 5.44 -11.62 15.23
CA ASP A 27 4.87 -12.71 14.46
C ASP A 27 3.54 -12.33 13.82
N ILE A 28 3.31 -12.84 12.62
CA ILE A 28 2.01 -12.87 11.94
C ILE A 28 1.76 -14.34 11.61
N THR A 29 0.88 -14.98 12.37
CA THR A 29 0.63 -16.41 12.22
C THR A 29 -0.35 -16.71 11.09
N ALA A 30 -0.28 -17.95 10.54
CA ALA A 30 -1.26 -18.40 9.55
C ALA A 30 -2.71 -18.30 10.07
N ALA A 31 -2.93 -18.54 11.36
CA ALA A 31 -4.25 -18.38 11.99
C ALA A 31 -4.74 -16.93 11.92
N GLN A 32 -3.87 -15.94 12.19
CA GLN A 32 -4.21 -14.51 12.09
C GLN A 32 -4.54 -14.11 10.64
N VAL A 33 -3.78 -14.59 9.66
CA VAL A 33 -4.08 -14.37 8.23
C VAL A 33 -5.48 -14.91 7.91
N GLN A 34 -5.81 -16.12 8.37
CA GLN A 34 -7.12 -16.73 8.13
C GLN A 34 -8.26 -16.00 8.88
N GLN A 35 -8.02 -15.47 10.07
CA GLN A 35 -9.01 -14.63 10.78
C GLN A 35 -9.37 -13.41 9.94
N VAL A 36 -8.37 -12.71 9.40
CA VAL A 36 -8.58 -11.53 8.58
C VAL A 36 -9.28 -11.86 7.26
N LEU A 37 -8.87 -12.92 6.57
CA LEU A 37 -9.50 -13.36 5.32
C LEU A 37 -10.96 -13.78 5.46
N LYS A 38 -11.37 -14.25 6.65
CA LYS A 38 -12.75 -14.64 6.95
C LYS A 38 -13.62 -13.49 7.48
N ALA A 39 -12.99 -12.39 7.89
CA ALA A 39 -13.73 -11.25 8.40
C ALA A 39 -14.55 -10.59 7.27
N PRO A 40 -15.81 -10.19 7.53
CA PRO A 40 -16.60 -9.45 6.55
C PRO A 40 -15.89 -8.15 6.13
N SER A 41 -15.71 -7.95 4.83
CA SER A 41 -15.10 -6.74 4.32
C SER A 41 -15.63 -6.36 2.94
N LYS A 42 -15.61 -5.06 2.63
CA LYS A 42 -15.94 -4.50 1.32
C LYS A 42 -14.69 -4.20 0.48
N ILE A 43 -13.50 -4.33 1.06
CA ILE A 43 -12.22 -4.12 0.41
C ILE A 43 -11.49 -5.45 0.27
N VAL A 44 -10.56 -5.51 -0.66
CA VAL A 44 -9.80 -6.73 -0.97
C VAL A 44 -8.43 -6.75 -0.28
N ASP A 45 -7.95 -5.59 0.15
CA ASP A 45 -6.63 -5.37 0.73
C ASP A 45 -6.78 -5.18 2.25
N HIS A 46 -6.12 -6.01 3.01
CA HIS A 46 -6.23 -6.04 4.47
C HIS A 46 -4.84 -5.99 5.08
N THR A 47 -4.47 -4.84 5.62
CA THR A 47 -3.29 -4.74 6.48
C THR A 47 -3.49 -5.64 7.70
N LEU A 48 -2.50 -6.49 7.98
CA LEU A 48 -2.45 -7.36 9.14
C LEU A 48 -1.84 -6.63 10.33
N LYS A 49 -0.62 -6.14 10.14
CA LYS A 49 0.12 -5.35 11.14
C LYS A 49 1.01 -4.32 10.47
N VAL A 50 1.22 -3.19 11.16
CA VAL A 50 2.28 -2.22 10.87
C VAL A 50 3.26 -2.24 12.02
N VAL A 51 4.52 -2.58 11.72
CA VAL A 51 5.61 -2.76 12.70
C VAL A 51 6.61 -1.64 12.54
N ASP A 52 6.91 -0.92 13.62
CA ASP A 52 7.99 0.08 13.62
C ASP A 52 9.34 -0.60 13.81
N LEU A 53 10.24 -0.42 12.85
CA LEU A 53 11.59 -0.97 12.85
C LEU A 53 12.65 0.11 13.15
N GLY A 54 12.24 1.23 13.76
CA GLY A 54 13.11 2.34 14.08
C GLY A 54 13.25 3.33 12.93
N ASN A 55 14.01 2.99 11.90
CA ASN A 55 14.26 3.88 10.77
C ASN A 55 13.08 3.95 9.78
N TYR A 56 12.26 2.91 9.72
CA TYR A 56 11.07 2.80 8.85
C TYR A 56 10.01 1.93 9.53
N GLN A 57 8.83 1.91 8.96
CA GLN A 57 7.78 0.95 9.32
C GLN A 57 7.69 -0.14 8.26
N LEU A 58 7.28 -1.33 8.68
CA LEU A 58 6.97 -2.44 7.78
C LEU A 58 5.51 -2.81 7.95
N SER A 59 4.71 -2.61 6.90
CA SER A 59 3.34 -3.12 6.85
C SER A 59 3.34 -4.50 6.19
N VAL A 60 2.58 -5.41 6.75
CA VAL A 60 2.28 -6.71 6.13
C VAL A 60 0.78 -6.81 5.96
N ALA A 61 0.36 -7.11 4.73
CA ALA A 61 -1.05 -7.23 4.36
C ALA A 61 -1.33 -8.58 3.68
N VAL A 62 -2.59 -8.99 3.70
CA VAL A 62 -3.11 -10.07 2.86
C VAL A 62 -4.18 -9.50 1.93
N ILE A 63 -4.07 -9.82 0.65
CA ILE A 63 -4.99 -9.37 -0.38
C ILE A 63 -5.62 -10.59 -1.04
N LYS A 64 -6.96 -10.60 -1.09
CA LYS A 64 -7.72 -11.62 -1.82
C LYS A 64 -8.56 -10.95 -2.89
N ARG A 65 -8.24 -11.22 -4.15
CA ARG A 65 -8.98 -10.69 -5.31
C ARG A 65 -9.78 -11.79 -5.96
N GLY A 66 -11.04 -11.52 -6.21
CA GLY A 66 -11.91 -12.34 -7.07
C GLY A 66 -11.60 -12.14 -8.55
N PRO A 67 -12.44 -12.72 -9.45
CA PRO A 67 -12.28 -12.61 -10.89
C PRO A 67 -12.22 -11.17 -11.37
N THR A 68 -11.31 -10.90 -12.30
CA THR A 68 -11.31 -9.62 -13.04
C THR A 68 -12.41 -9.64 -14.09
N ARG A 69 -12.86 -8.46 -14.50
CA ARG A 69 -13.83 -8.36 -15.59
C ARG A 69 -13.25 -8.90 -16.89
N ALA A 70 -14.11 -9.44 -17.73
CA ALA A 70 -13.72 -9.81 -19.07
C ALA A 70 -13.20 -8.58 -19.85
N PRO A 71 -12.23 -8.74 -20.76
CA PRO A 71 -11.75 -7.65 -21.60
C PRO A 71 -12.93 -6.96 -22.32
N GLY A 72 -12.96 -5.63 -22.25
CA GLY A 72 -14.01 -4.81 -22.86
C GLY A 72 -15.31 -4.67 -22.04
N ALA A 73 -15.46 -5.36 -20.92
CA ALA A 73 -16.62 -5.17 -20.04
C ALA A 73 -16.57 -3.77 -19.39
N ALA A 74 -17.69 -3.04 -19.45
CA ALA A 74 -17.79 -1.71 -18.87
C ALA A 74 -17.56 -1.74 -17.35
N ALA A 75 -16.73 -0.81 -16.86
CA ALA A 75 -16.61 -0.59 -15.43
C ALA A 75 -17.93 -0.06 -14.87
N PRO A 76 -18.35 -0.45 -13.66
CA PRO A 76 -19.46 0.19 -13.00
C PRO A 76 -19.23 1.69 -12.94
N ALA A 77 -20.21 2.47 -13.40
CA ALA A 77 -20.16 3.92 -13.29
C ALA A 77 -20.07 4.30 -11.81
N ARG A 78 -18.95 4.86 -11.40
CA ARG A 78 -18.83 5.48 -10.08
C ARG A 78 -19.23 6.93 -10.20
N ALA A 79 -20.15 7.38 -9.35
CA ALA A 79 -20.50 8.78 -9.29
C ALA A 79 -19.23 9.64 -9.10
N PRO A 80 -19.05 10.70 -9.86
CA PRO A 80 -17.91 11.60 -9.68
C PRO A 80 -17.94 12.18 -8.25
N ASP A 81 -16.84 12.06 -7.55
CA ASP A 81 -16.63 12.80 -6.29
C ASP A 81 -16.11 14.20 -6.65
N PRO A 82 -16.87 15.27 -6.39
CA PRO A 82 -16.46 16.64 -6.72
C PRO A 82 -15.24 17.10 -5.91
N LYS A 83 -14.92 16.43 -4.81
CA LYS A 83 -13.75 16.71 -3.96
C LYS A 83 -12.53 15.88 -4.36
N ALA A 84 -12.67 14.98 -5.34
CA ALA A 84 -11.59 14.11 -5.74
C ALA A 84 -10.44 14.88 -6.40
N VAL A 85 -9.26 14.79 -5.84
CA VAL A 85 -8.03 15.34 -6.42
C VAL A 85 -7.59 14.45 -7.58
N LYS A 86 -7.45 15.01 -8.77
CA LYS A 86 -7.00 14.30 -9.96
C LYS A 86 -5.50 14.07 -9.94
N CYS A 87 -5.09 12.97 -10.55
CA CYS A 87 -3.69 12.59 -10.71
C CYS A 87 -3.46 11.78 -11.98
N GLY A 88 -2.21 11.60 -12.38
CA GLY A 88 -1.85 10.90 -13.61
C GLY A 88 -2.14 11.73 -14.88
N LEU A 89 -2.18 11.04 -16.01
CA LEU A 89 -2.49 11.64 -17.31
C LEU A 89 -3.96 11.99 -17.42
N THR A 90 -4.25 13.10 -18.12
CA THR A 90 -5.62 13.54 -18.42
C THR A 90 -6.10 13.09 -19.80
N ALA A 91 -5.18 12.64 -20.66
CA ALA A 91 -5.48 12.15 -22.00
C ALA A 91 -4.60 10.93 -22.32
N MET A 92 -5.15 10.02 -23.13
CA MET A 92 -4.44 8.86 -23.63
C MET A 92 -3.30 9.29 -24.55
N PRO A 93 -2.04 8.87 -24.33
CA PRO A 93 -0.96 9.13 -25.27
C PRO A 93 -1.23 8.45 -26.63
N ALA A 94 -0.84 9.11 -27.71
CA ALA A 94 -1.04 8.56 -29.06
C ALA A 94 -0.38 7.18 -29.20
N GLY A 95 -1.13 6.19 -29.67
CA GLY A 95 -0.65 4.82 -29.86
C GLY A 95 -0.46 4.01 -28.57
N ALA A 96 -0.75 4.58 -27.41
CA ALA A 96 -0.64 3.86 -26.14
C ALA A 96 -1.71 2.75 -26.03
N LYS A 97 -1.33 1.65 -25.40
CA LYS A 97 -2.25 0.55 -25.04
C LYS A 97 -2.80 0.77 -23.63
N GLU A 98 -4.01 0.28 -23.40
CA GLU A 98 -4.62 0.19 -22.07
C GLU A 98 -4.43 -1.22 -21.53
N ALA A 99 -3.93 -1.35 -20.29
CA ALA A 99 -3.60 -2.63 -19.69
C ALA A 99 -4.73 -3.20 -18.83
N SER A 100 -5.36 -2.34 -18.03
CA SER A 100 -6.42 -2.76 -17.11
C SER A 100 -7.36 -1.60 -16.83
N ASP A 101 -8.53 -1.94 -16.33
CA ASP A 101 -9.52 -0.96 -15.85
C ASP A 101 -9.18 -0.35 -14.50
N GLY A 102 -8.21 -0.87 -13.80
CA GLY A 102 -7.81 -0.40 -12.49
C GLY A 102 -6.36 -0.72 -12.17
N GLY A 103 -5.66 0.30 -11.70
CA GLY A 103 -4.32 0.20 -11.17
C GLY A 103 -4.07 1.31 -10.16
N ILE A 104 -2.94 1.24 -9.51
CA ILE A 104 -2.55 2.15 -8.45
C ILE A 104 -1.04 2.45 -8.54
N ILE A 105 -0.66 3.62 -8.07
CA ILE A 105 0.73 4.00 -7.79
C ILE A 105 0.76 4.47 -6.34
N HIS A 106 1.72 3.99 -5.57
CA HIS A 106 2.01 4.49 -4.23
C HIS A 106 3.12 5.53 -4.29
N ASP A 107 2.98 6.62 -3.55
CA ASP A 107 3.95 7.74 -3.63
C ASP A 107 5.28 7.40 -2.94
N SER A 108 5.27 6.57 -1.89
CA SER A 108 6.45 6.31 -1.07
C SER A 108 6.52 4.91 -0.46
N THR A 109 5.52 4.08 -0.67
CA THR A 109 5.47 2.72 -0.13
C THR A 109 5.83 1.73 -1.22
N ASP A 110 6.91 0.98 -1.02
CA ASP A 110 7.25 -0.15 -1.88
C ASP A 110 6.32 -1.33 -1.56
N GLU A 111 6.17 -2.27 -2.49
CA GLU A 111 5.44 -3.49 -2.25
C GLU A 111 6.20 -4.73 -2.73
N THR A 112 6.16 -5.79 -1.93
CA THR A 112 6.59 -7.12 -2.37
C THR A 112 5.40 -8.06 -2.28
N TYR A 113 4.92 -8.52 -3.42
CA TYR A 113 3.87 -9.53 -3.52
C TYR A 113 4.44 -10.93 -3.45
N ILE A 114 3.82 -11.79 -2.65
CA ILE A 114 4.12 -13.21 -2.53
C ILE A 114 2.82 -13.96 -2.73
N VAL A 115 2.64 -14.60 -3.89
CA VAL A 115 1.40 -15.30 -4.23
C VAL A 115 1.30 -16.59 -3.42
N ILE A 116 0.21 -16.73 -2.66
CA ILE A 116 -0.03 -17.89 -1.77
C ILE A 116 -1.20 -18.77 -2.21
N SER A 117 -2.06 -18.28 -3.10
CA SER A 117 -3.18 -19.06 -3.68
C SER A 117 -3.62 -18.46 -5.00
N GLY A 118 -4.10 -19.30 -5.91
CA GLY A 118 -4.67 -18.89 -7.20
C GLY A 118 -3.64 -18.37 -8.21
N SER A 119 -4.11 -17.61 -9.18
CA SER A 119 -3.29 -17.03 -10.26
C SER A 119 -4.00 -15.86 -10.94
N GLY A 120 -3.22 -15.08 -11.70
CA GLY A 120 -3.71 -13.96 -12.50
C GLY A 120 -2.59 -13.36 -13.34
N THR A 121 -2.87 -12.29 -14.06
CA THR A 121 -1.86 -11.51 -14.77
C THR A 121 -1.59 -10.24 -13.96
N LEU A 122 -0.38 -10.12 -13.43
CA LEU A 122 0.11 -8.91 -12.79
C LEU A 122 0.60 -7.94 -13.87
N ILE A 123 0.04 -6.74 -13.85
CA ILE A 123 0.44 -5.61 -14.70
C ILE A 123 1.34 -4.70 -13.89
N THR A 124 2.51 -4.34 -14.43
CA THR A 124 3.45 -3.39 -13.78
C THR A 124 4.03 -2.42 -14.79
N GLY A 125 4.29 -1.17 -14.35
CA GLY A 125 4.76 -0.10 -15.22
C GLY A 125 3.63 0.64 -15.93
N GLY A 126 3.98 1.45 -16.93
CA GLY A 126 3.04 2.36 -17.57
C GLY A 126 2.75 3.59 -16.72
N GLN A 127 1.63 4.23 -16.99
CA GLN A 127 1.18 5.46 -16.33
C GLN A 127 -0.30 5.34 -15.97
N ILE A 128 -0.72 6.06 -14.94
CA ILE A 128 -2.14 6.16 -14.59
C ILE A 128 -2.83 7.19 -15.48
N LEU A 129 -3.93 6.82 -16.10
CA LEU A 129 -4.81 7.70 -16.88
C LEU A 129 -6.08 8.00 -16.08
N ASN A 130 -6.47 9.28 -16.06
CA ASN A 130 -7.68 9.78 -15.39
C ASN A 130 -7.77 9.32 -13.92
N GLY A 131 -6.64 9.37 -13.23
CA GLY A 131 -6.52 8.90 -11.86
C GLY A 131 -7.18 9.83 -10.84
N THR A 132 -7.36 9.26 -9.65
CA THR A 132 -7.86 9.96 -8.47
C THR A 132 -6.96 9.64 -7.30
N ARG A 133 -6.55 10.67 -6.57
CA ARG A 133 -5.78 10.55 -5.32
C ARG A 133 -6.63 9.93 -4.21
N SER A 134 -5.99 9.10 -3.38
CA SER A 134 -6.58 8.72 -2.10
C SER A 134 -6.71 9.95 -1.21
N ALA A 135 -7.86 10.10 -0.52
CA ALA A 135 -8.04 11.18 0.41
C ALA A 135 -7.06 11.05 1.60
N PRO A 136 -6.50 12.16 2.13
CA PRO A 136 -5.51 12.10 3.21
C PRO A 136 -6.00 11.40 4.48
N ASP A 137 -7.30 11.45 4.74
CA ASP A 137 -7.97 10.85 5.90
C ASP A 137 -8.57 9.47 5.64
N SER A 138 -8.43 8.95 4.41
CA SER A 138 -8.97 7.64 4.03
C SER A 138 -8.17 6.49 4.65
N GLU A 139 -8.83 5.34 4.80
CA GLU A 139 -8.19 4.07 5.20
C GLU A 139 -7.05 3.68 4.24
N VAL A 140 -7.23 3.93 2.93
CA VAL A 140 -6.17 3.68 1.93
C VAL A 140 -4.89 4.42 2.30
N THR A 141 -5.00 5.71 2.65
CA THR A 141 -3.82 6.54 2.98
C THR A 141 -3.24 6.20 4.34
N LYS A 142 -4.09 5.97 5.36
CA LYS A 142 -3.61 5.82 6.74
C LYS A 142 -3.21 4.39 7.11
N VAL A 143 -3.84 3.40 6.50
CA VAL A 143 -3.71 2.00 6.96
C VAL A 143 -3.18 1.07 5.88
N LEU A 144 -3.60 1.27 4.61
CA LEU A 144 -3.29 0.29 3.57
C LEU A 144 -1.98 0.61 2.86
N ASN A 145 -1.96 1.67 2.05
CA ASN A 145 -0.93 1.88 1.03
C ASN A 145 -0.23 3.23 1.12
N GLY A 146 -0.65 4.10 2.04
CA GLY A 146 -0.18 5.49 2.03
C GLY A 146 -0.81 6.31 0.90
N PRO A 147 -0.34 7.55 0.70
CA PRO A 147 -0.78 8.41 -0.38
C PRO A 147 -0.59 7.74 -1.75
N SER A 148 -1.66 7.68 -2.54
CA SER A 148 -1.71 6.88 -3.77
C SER A 148 -2.53 7.56 -4.86
N CYS A 149 -2.29 7.17 -6.11
CA CYS A 149 -3.06 7.57 -7.28
C CYS A 149 -3.63 6.33 -7.96
N SER A 150 -4.95 6.22 -8.08
CA SER A 150 -5.63 5.07 -8.69
C SER A 150 -6.35 5.48 -9.97
N GLY A 151 -6.24 4.68 -11.02
CA GLY A 151 -6.87 4.91 -12.32
C GLY A 151 -6.58 3.79 -13.30
N LYS A 152 -6.73 4.04 -14.60
CA LYS A 152 -6.38 3.09 -15.66
C LYS A 152 -4.88 3.06 -15.90
N ILE A 153 -4.30 1.90 -16.12
CA ILE A 153 -2.89 1.78 -16.55
C ILE A 153 -2.82 1.83 -18.07
N VAL A 154 -1.97 2.72 -18.59
CA VAL A 154 -1.77 2.92 -20.03
C VAL A 154 -0.29 3.04 -20.38
N GLY A 155 0.06 2.83 -21.65
CA GLY A 155 1.41 3.03 -22.19
C GLY A 155 2.27 1.78 -22.12
N ASN A 156 3.55 1.95 -21.77
CA ASN A 156 4.50 0.86 -21.69
C ASN A 156 4.39 0.14 -20.34
N PHE A 157 3.78 -1.01 -20.31
CA PHE A 157 3.64 -1.85 -19.16
C PHE A 157 4.09 -3.28 -19.46
N VAL A 158 4.39 -4.04 -18.42
CA VAL A 158 4.67 -5.48 -18.47
C VAL A 158 3.46 -6.22 -17.91
N ALA A 159 2.96 -7.21 -18.66
CA ALA A 159 1.93 -8.13 -18.23
C ALA A 159 2.55 -9.51 -18.01
N ARG A 160 2.52 -10.02 -16.81
CA ARG A 160 3.12 -11.31 -16.45
C ARG A 160 2.11 -12.19 -15.71
N LYS A 161 1.88 -13.40 -16.24
CA LYS A 161 1.12 -14.41 -15.50
C LYS A 161 1.92 -14.80 -14.27
N VAL A 162 1.25 -14.78 -13.11
CA VAL A 162 1.81 -15.17 -11.81
C VAL A 162 0.95 -16.23 -11.16
N THR A 163 1.60 -17.11 -10.41
CA THR A 163 1.00 -18.24 -9.71
C THR A 163 1.62 -18.41 -8.32
N VAL A 164 1.13 -19.39 -7.57
CA VAL A 164 1.63 -19.70 -6.21
C VAL A 164 3.15 -19.85 -6.19
N GLY A 165 3.80 -19.16 -5.24
CA GLY A 165 5.24 -19.11 -5.07
C GLY A 165 5.94 -17.97 -5.82
N ASP A 166 5.28 -17.32 -6.79
CA ASP A 166 5.86 -16.16 -7.46
C ASP A 166 5.98 -14.97 -6.52
N ILE A 167 7.09 -14.26 -6.65
CA ILE A 167 7.40 -13.03 -5.91
C ILE A 167 7.58 -11.89 -6.90
N SER A 168 6.98 -10.73 -6.61
CA SER A 168 7.12 -9.51 -7.40
C SER A 168 7.45 -8.33 -6.48
N VAL A 169 8.57 -7.67 -6.73
CA VAL A 169 8.96 -6.44 -6.03
C VAL A 169 8.55 -5.25 -6.88
N ILE A 170 7.75 -4.37 -6.32
CA ILE A 170 7.14 -3.21 -6.98
C ILE A 170 7.60 -1.95 -6.22
N PRO A 171 8.55 -1.18 -6.76
CA PRO A 171 8.99 0.06 -6.14
C PRO A 171 7.88 1.11 -6.09
N ALA A 172 7.95 2.00 -5.11
CA ALA A 172 7.13 3.22 -5.07
C ALA A 172 7.22 3.97 -6.41
N GLY A 173 6.12 4.56 -6.86
CA GLY A 173 6.04 5.23 -8.15
C GLY A 173 5.80 4.31 -9.36
N VAL A 174 5.81 2.99 -9.19
CA VAL A 174 5.50 2.04 -10.26
C VAL A 174 4.01 1.72 -10.28
N ALA A 175 3.35 2.00 -11.41
CA ALA A 175 1.95 1.63 -11.61
C ALA A 175 1.80 0.10 -11.62
N HIS A 176 0.76 -0.40 -10.94
CA HIS A 176 0.49 -1.84 -10.95
C HIS A 176 -1.00 -2.15 -10.79
N GLY A 177 -1.39 -3.31 -11.29
CA GLY A 177 -2.79 -3.77 -11.30
C GLY A 177 -2.89 -5.23 -11.72
N TRP A 178 -4.11 -5.70 -11.90
CA TRP A 178 -4.37 -7.10 -12.20
C TRP A 178 -5.33 -7.23 -13.39
N SER A 179 -5.08 -8.26 -14.23
CA SER A 179 -6.02 -8.78 -15.23
C SER A 179 -6.06 -10.31 -15.19
N ASP A 180 -6.98 -10.90 -15.92
CA ASP A 180 -7.09 -12.35 -16.16
C ASP A 180 -7.11 -13.21 -14.88
N ILE A 181 -7.65 -12.68 -13.79
CA ILE A 181 -8.01 -13.51 -12.66
C ILE A 181 -9.30 -14.23 -13.02
N THR A 182 -9.23 -15.55 -13.17
CA THR A 182 -10.41 -16.36 -13.59
C THR A 182 -11.27 -16.76 -12.40
N THR A 183 -10.67 -17.06 -11.26
CA THR A 183 -11.37 -17.43 -10.02
C THR A 183 -10.98 -16.50 -8.89
N GLU A 184 -9.74 -16.63 -8.40
CA GLU A 184 -9.18 -15.77 -7.37
C GLU A 184 -7.65 -15.77 -7.42
N VAL A 185 -7.05 -14.75 -6.82
CA VAL A 185 -5.66 -14.75 -6.42
C VAL A 185 -5.55 -14.21 -5.00
N THR A 186 -4.78 -14.88 -4.16
CA THR A 186 -4.45 -14.42 -2.80
C THR A 186 -2.94 -14.27 -2.68
N TYR A 187 -2.50 -13.15 -2.15
CA TYR A 187 -1.08 -12.88 -1.96
C TYR A 187 -0.84 -12.06 -0.69
N LEU A 188 0.34 -12.25 -0.11
CA LEU A 188 0.85 -11.34 0.90
C LEU A 188 1.48 -10.14 0.22
N SER A 189 1.33 -8.97 0.82
CA SER A 189 2.05 -7.75 0.44
C SER A 189 2.88 -7.28 1.62
N VAL A 190 4.20 -7.25 1.42
CA VAL A 190 5.15 -6.71 2.39
C VAL A 190 5.53 -5.33 1.92
N ARG A 191 5.31 -4.31 2.76
CA ARG A 191 5.34 -2.89 2.40
C ARG A 191 6.29 -2.12 3.31
N PRO A 192 7.55 -1.93 2.90
CA PRO A 192 8.39 -0.92 3.54
C PRO A 192 7.78 0.47 3.42
N ASP A 193 7.66 1.16 4.55
CA ASP A 193 7.16 2.54 4.66
C ASP A 193 8.24 3.43 5.26
N PRO A 194 9.18 3.93 4.42
CA PRO A 194 10.31 4.71 4.90
C PRO A 194 9.93 6.10 5.41
N LYS A 195 8.75 6.59 5.03
CA LYS A 195 8.24 7.89 5.48
C LYS A 195 7.30 7.78 6.67
N LYS A 196 7.04 6.58 7.16
CA LYS A 196 6.14 6.29 8.30
C LYS A 196 4.77 6.96 8.13
N VAL A 197 4.19 6.85 6.94
CA VAL A 197 2.88 7.45 6.61
C VAL A 197 1.72 6.61 7.10
N LEU A 198 1.95 5.31 7.33
CA LEU A 198 0.92 4.40 7.83
C LEU A 198 0.75 4.51 9.34
N GLU A 199 -0.42 4.14 9.84
CA GLU A 199 -0.76 4.19 11.25
C GLU A 199 0.19 3.34 12.09
N HIS A 200 0.91 4.01 12.99
CA HIS A 200 1.91 3.36 13.83
C HIS A 200 1.31 2.29 14.74
N GLY A 201 1.91 1.10 14.71
CA GLY A 201 1.49 -0.01 15.58
C GLY A 201 0.11 -0.61 15.23
N TYR A 202 -0.41 -0.32 14.03
CA TYR A 202 -1.69 -0.88 13.60
C TYR A 202 -1.70 -2.40 13.68
N VAL A 203 -2.77 -2.94 14.23
CA VAL A 203 -3.11 -4.37 14.21
C VAL A 203 -4.54 -4.51 13.70
N ASN A 204 -4.74 -5.36 12.71
CA ASN A 204 -6.07 -5.59 12.14
C ASN A 204 -7.05 -6.02 13.24
N PRO A 205 -8.21 -5.36 13.36
CA PRO A 205 -9.18 -5.65 14.45
C PRO A 205 -9.79 -7.07 14.39
N ALA A 206 -9.65 -7.79 13.28
CA ALA A 206 -10.04 -9.19 13.18
C ALA A 206 -9.05 -10.16 13.85
N ILE A 207 -7.85 -9.72 14.17
CA ILE A 207 -6.82 -10.50 14.86
C ILE A 207 -7.13 -10.50 16.36
N LYS A 208 -7.31 -11.69 16.91
CA LYS A 208 -7.60 -11.92 18.32
C LYS A 208 -6.45 -12.61 19.01
#